data_db17f6ed428ecb6eb16ed2728d3481f1
#
_entry.id   db17f6ed428ecb6eb16ed2728d3481f1
#
_cell.length_a   1.000
_cell.length_b   1.000
_cell.length_c   1.000
_cell.angle_alpha   90.00
_cell.angle_beta   90.00
_cell.angle_gamma   90.00
#
_symmetry.space_group_name_H-M   'P 1'
#
loop_
_entity.id
_entity.type
_entity.pdbx_description
1 polymer ?
#
loop_
_entity_poly.entity_id
_entity_poly.type
_entity_poly.pdbx_seq_one_letter_code
_entity_poly.pdbx_strand_id
1 'polypeptide(L)'
;MHVLVATAGALSPEPVVEFSRHLIGGTGSVTVATVVEVPRSFLEEINRDDWHPLRDVSSDATNDVVITQYLEERAMRVTEPLRTALEKARIPTQLLVLEGTDAAAAISQAASDLDVDVVVLGVTKQIFDRDAWESVSSRVMLESGKAVLVVPETKRAVDATELIDGYDQNPESIAST
;
A
#
# COMPACT_ATOMS: atom_id res chain seq x y z
N MET A 1 -13.29 12.86 -12.26
CA MET A 1 -12.73 11.50 -12.19
C MET A 1 -12.34 11.18 -10.75
N HIS A 2 -12.73 10.04 -10.24
CA HIS A 2 -12.43 9.59 -8.88
C HIS A 2 -11.47 8.39 -8.95
N VAL A 3 -10.31 8.50 -8.33
CA VAL A 3 -9.27 7.47 -8.32
C VAL A 3 -9.16 6.86 -6.93
N LEU A 4 -9.25 5.54 -6.82
CA LEU A 4 -8.96 4.80 -5.59
C LEU A 4 -7.53 4.26 -5.66
N VAL A 5 -6.68 4.68 -4.74
CA VAL A 5 -5.31 4.16 -4.62
C VAL A 5 -5.23 3.26 -3.39
N ALA A 6 -5.09 1.95 -3.59
CA ALA A 6 -4.97 1.02 -2.48
C ALA A 6 -3.51 0.62 -2.25
N THR A 7 -3.05 0.77 -1.00
CA THR A 7 -1.66 0.52 -0.62
C THR A 7 -1.53 -0.17 0.73
N ALA A 8 -0.54 -1.04 0.83
CA ALA A 8 -0.04 -1.61 2.08
C ALA A 8 1.31 -0.98 2.51
N GLY A 9 1.64 0.20 1.97
CA GLY A 9 2.87 0.93 2.28
C GLY A 9 4.05 0.68 1.34
N ALA A 10 3.92 -0.25 0.40
CA ALA A 10 4.99 -0.59 -0.55
C ALA A 10 4.94 0.23 -1.86
N LEU A 11 3.90 1.04 -2.05
CA LEU A 11 3.67 1.77 -3.28
C LEU A 11 4.51 3.05 -3.32
N SER A 12 5.34 3.20 -4.34
CA SER A 12 6.16 4.40 -4.53
C SER A 12 5.26 5.61 -4.82
N PRO A 13 5.40 6.73 -4.07
CA PRO A 13 4.53 7.87 -4.22
C PRO A 13 4.63 8.59 -5.57
N GLU A 14 5.84 8.70 -6.14
CA GLU A 14 6.09 9.50 -7.33
C GLU A 14 5.28 9.06 -8.55
N PRO A 15 5.27 7.77 -8.96
CA PRO A 15 4.45 7.32 -10.08
C PRO A 15 2.96 7.52 -9.83
N VAL A 16 2.51 7.31 -8.58
CA VAL A 16 1.09 7.48 -8.22
C VAL A 16 0.67 8.94 -8.35
N VAL A 17 1.50 9.88 -7.88
CA VAL A 17 1.22 11.32 -8.01
C VAL A 17 1.16 11.71 -9.49
N GLU A 18 2.09 11.22 -10.30
CA GLU A 18 2.12 11.52 -11.74
C GLU A 18 0.87 11.00 -12.45
N PHE A 19 0.53 9.73 -12.27
CA PHE A 19 -0.68 9.14 -12.85
C PHE A 19 -1.95 9.81 -12.34
N SER A 20 -2.06 10.02 -11.03
CA SER A 20 -3.22 10.68 -10.44
C SER A 20 -3.45 12.05 -11.04
N ARG A 21 -2.40 12.87 -11.21
CA ARG A 21 -2.50 14.18 -11.82
C ARG A 21 -3.03 14.13 -13.25
N HIS A 22 -2.59 13.17 -14.04
CA HIS A 22 -3.06 13.01 -15.42
C HIS A 22 -4.53 12.52 -15.46
N LEU A 23 -4.88 11.59 -14.58
CA LEU A 23 -6.22 11.00 -14.55
C LEU A 23 -7.27 12.00 -14.06
N ILE A 24 -7.03 12.71 -12.97
CA ILE A 24 -8.05 13.59 -12.37
C ILE A 24 -8.29 14.90 -13.11
N GLY A 25 -7.33 15.36 -13.95
CA GLY A 25 -7.52 16.50 -14.85
C GLY A 25 -7.89 17.82 -14.18
N GLY A 26 -7.67 18.01 -12.91
CA GLY A 26 -7.93 19.28 -12.20
C GLY A 26 -9.27 19.37 -11.47
N THR A 27 -10.25 18.49 -11.74
CA THR A 27 -11.57 18.48 -11.07
C THR A 27 -11.88 17.19 -10.32
N GLY A 28 -11.01 16.21 -10.42
CA GLY A 28 -11.18 14.91 -9.76
C GLY A 28 -10.58 14.88 -8.37
N SER A 29 -10.69 13.72 -7.73
CA SER A 29 -10.18 13.44 -6.38
C SER A 29 -9.53 12.06 -6.30
N VAL A 30 -8.69 11.90 -5.28
CA VAL A 30 -8.04 10.63 -4.96
C VAL A 30 -8.49 10.17 -3.59
N THR A 31 -8.92 8.91 -3.48
CA THR A 31 -9.09 8.23 -2.20
C THR A 31 -7.92 7.27 -2.01
N VAL A 32 -7.14 7.48 -0.96
CA VAL A 32 -6.08 6.54 -0.55
C VAL A 32 -6.69 5.55 0.41
N ALA A 33 -6.71 4.28 0.03
CA ALA A 33 -7.24 3.20 0.86
C ALA A 33 -6.11 2.29 1.36
N THR A 34 -6.28 1.78 2.56
CA THR A 34 -5.48 0.68 3.09
C THR A 34 -6.40 -0.31 3.78
N VAL A 35 -6.09 -1.60 3.60
CA VAL A 35 -6.79 -2.67 4.31
C VAL A 35 -5.96 -3.04 5.53
N VAL A 36 -6.59 -2.99 6.69
CA VAL A 36 -5.97 -3.32 7.96
C VAL A 36 -6.68 -4.53 8.56
N GLU A 37 -5.92 -5.55 8.86
CA GLU A 37 -6.39 -6.70 9.64
C GLU A 37 -6.05 -6.47 11.11
N VAL A 38 -7.02 -6.73 12.00
CA VAL A 38 -6.77 -6.76 13.44
C VAL A 38 -6.23 -8.15 13.81
N PRO A 39 -4.98 -8.27 14.26
CA PRO A 39 -4.42 -9.56 14.62
C PRO A 39 -5.19 -10.20 15.78
N ARG A 40 -5.42 -11.51 15.74
CA ARG A 40 -6.09 -12.24 16.84
C ARG A 40 -5.36 -12.09 18.17
N SER A 41 -4.03 -12.09 18.14
CA SER A 41 -3.21 -11.84 19.33
C SER A 41 -3.50 -10.47 19.96
N PHE A 42 -3.73 -9.44 19.15
CA PHE A 42 -4.12 -8.12 19.63
C PHE A 42 -5.49 -8.15 20.32
N LEU A 43 -6.47 -8.85 19.73
CA LEU A 43 -7.81 -9.00 20.32
C LEU A 43 -7.77 -9.80 21.65
N GLU A 44 -6.87 -10.76 21.76
CA GLU A 44 -6.66 -11.53 22.99
C GLU A 44 -5.98 -10.69 24.08
N GLU A 45 -5.08 -9.79 23.68
CA GLU A 45 -4.33 -8.91 24.59
C GLU A 45 -5.17 -7.77 25.13
N ILE A 46 -6.02 -7.11 24.34
CA ILE A 46 -6.90 -6.05 24.83
C ILE A 46 -7.95 -6.53 25.84
N ASN A 47 -8.24 -7.85 25.88
CA ASN A 47 -9.12 -8.44 26.87
C ASN A 47 -8.42 -8.72 28.23
N ARG A 48 -7.13 -8.39 28.36
CA ARG A 48 -6.40 -8.48 29.64
C ARG A 48 -6.46 -7.14 30.33
N ASP A 49 -6.85 -7.14 31.60
CA ASP A 49 -7.14 -5.93 32.41
C ASP A 49 -5.97 -4.92 32.56
N ASP A 50 -4.74 -5.29 32.15
CA ASP A 50 -3.54 -4.47 32.37
C ASP A 50 -2.87 -3.97 31.07
N TRP A 51 -3.50 -4.15 29.88
CA TRP A 51 -2.83 -3.87 28.63
C TRP A 51 -3.38 -2.64 27.90
N HIS A 52 -2.56 -1.60 27.76
CA HIS A 52 -2.88 -0.39 26.99
C HIS A 52 -1.87 -0.21 25.84
N PRO A 53 -2.17 -0.67 24.62
CA PRO A 53 -1.22 -0.64 23.50
C PRO A 53 -0.99 0.73 22.91
N LEU A 54 -1.84 1.68 23.21
CA LEU A 54 -1.86 3.02 22.61
C LEU A 54 -1.58 4.07 23.68
N ARG A 55 -0.74 5.05 23.34
CA ARG A 55 -0.23 6.04 24.31
C ARG A 55 -1.31 6.97 24.89
N ASP A 56 -2.40 7.17 24.15
CA ASP A 56 -3.41 8.20 24.44
C ASP A 56 -4.80 7.64 24.76
N VAL A 57 -4.94 6.34 24.98
CA VAL A 57 -6.22 5.74 25.35
C VAL A 57 -6.41 5.78 26.87
N SER A 58 -7.53 6.33 27.33
CA SER A 58 -7.87 6.31 28.74
C SER A 58 -8.17 4.88 29.22
N SER A 59 -7.92 4.60 30.50
CA SER A 59 -8.17 3.30 31.11
C SER A 59 -9.63 2.83 31.06
N ASP A 60 -10.56 3.73 30.74
CA ASP A 60 -12.00 3.47 30.62
C ASP A 60 -12.46 3.26 29.17
N ALA A 61 -11.52 3.19 28.21
CA ALA A 61 -11.88 2.98 26.80
C ALA A 61 -12.43 1.57 26.58
N THR A 62 -13.53 1.48 25.84
CA THR A 62 -14.07 0.19 25.40
C THR A 62 -13.15 -0.45 24.36
N ASN A 63 -13.18 -1.79 24.25
CA ASN A 63 -12.38 -2.53 23.27
C ASN A 63 -12.57 -1.99 21.84
N ASP A 64 -13.75 -1.54 21.49
CA ASP A 64 -14.05 -0.98 20.16
C ASP A 64 -13.28 0.32 19.90
N VAL A 65 -13.14 1.18 20.91
CA VAL A 65 -12.35 2.41 20.78
C VAL A 65 -10.86 2.09 20.58
N VAL A 66 -10.33 1.13 21.33
CA VAL A 66 -8.93 0.69 21.19
C VAL A 66 -8.66 0.10 19.82
N ILE A 67 -9.57 -0.73 19.32
CA ILE A 67 -9.47 -1.31 17.97
C ILE A 67 -9.52 -0.21 16.91
N THR A 68 -10.49 0.68 16.98
CA THR A 68 -10.63 1.79 16.04
C THR A 68 -9.36 2.65 16.00
N GLN A 69 -8.84 3.03 17.15
CA GLN A 69 -7.60 3.82 17.22
C GLN A 69 -6.39 3.06 16.64
N TYR A 70 -6.28 1.76 16.91
CA TYR A 70 -5.23 0.92 16.31
C TYR A 70 -5.31 0.92 14.78
N LEU A 71 -6.52 0.73 14.22
CA LEU A 71 -6.75 0.73 12.78
C LEU A 71 -6.37 2.06 12.15
N GLU A 72 -6.80 3.17 12.76
CA GLU A 72 -6.51 4.53 12.29
C GLU A 72 -5.01 4.85 12.34
N GLU A 73 -4.32 4.57 13.46
CA GLU A 73 -2.89 4.83 13.60
C GLU A 73 -2.07 4.01 12.59
N ARG A 74 -2.43 2.74 12.41
CA ARG A 74 -1.76 1.89 11.44
C ARG A 74 -2.00 2.37 10.01
N ALA A 75 -3.24 2.71 9.67
CA ALA A 75 -3.61 3.24 8.37
C ALA A 75 -2.87 4.54 8.06
N MET A 76 -2.84 5.48 9.01
CA MET A 76 -2.12 6.75 8.86
C MET A 76 -0.63 6.51 8.59
N ARG A 77 0.03 5.64 9.36
CA ARG A 77 1.46 5.33 9.21
C ARG A 77 1.78 4.72 7.84
N VAL A 78 0.94 3.79 7.39
CA VAL A 78 1.13 3.08 6.12
C VAL A 78 0.91 4.01 4.92
N THR A 79 -0.04 4.93 5.02
CA THR A 79 -0.44 5.80 3.90
C THR A 79 0.25 7.16 3.89
N GLU A 80 0.93 7.55 4.98
CA GLU A 80 1.54 8.88 5.15
C GLU A 80 2.46 9.31 4.00
N PRO A 81 3.40 8.47 3.51
CA PRO A 81 4.30 8.89 2.43
C PRO A 81 3.53 9.27 1.15
N LEU A 82 2.52 8.49 0.82
CA LEU A 82 1.68 8.71 -0.37
C LEU A 82 0.79 9.94 -0.20
N ARG A 83 0.12 10.06 0.93
CA ARG A 83 -0.73 11.21 1.24
C ARG A 83 0.05 12.52 1.21
N THR A 84 1.21 12.53 1.87
CA THR A 84 2.11 13.71 1.87
C THR A 84 2.53 14.09 0.46
N ALA A 85 2.82 13.14 -0.42
CA ALA A 85 3.20 13.40 -1.79
C ALA A 85 2.03 13.97 -2.62
N LEU A 86 0.81 13.41 -2.44
CA LEU A 86 -0.40 13.90 -3.10
C LEU A 86 -0.77 15.32 -2.62
N GLU A 87 -0.69 15.58 -1.33
CA GLU A 87 -0.93 16.91 -0.74
C GLU A 87 0.06 17.97 -1.27
N LYS A 88 1.36 17.65 -1.32
CA LYS A 88 2.38 18.51 -1.94
C LYS A 88 2.08 18.79 -3.41
N ALA A 89 1.51 17.84 -4.11
CA ALA A 89 1.06 17.97 -5.49
C ALA A 89 -0.27 18.73 -5.62
N ARG A 90 -0.90 19.14 -4.53
CA ARG A 90 -2.22 19.79 -4.43
C ARG A 90 -3.35 18.97 -5.05
N ILE A 91 -3.28 17.67 -4.90
CA ILE A 91 -4.32 16.73 -5.33
C ILE A 91 -5.30 16.55 -4.17
N PRO A 92 -6.62 16.79 -4.38
CA PRO A 92 -7.63 16.54 -3.35
C PRO A 92 -7.61 15.06 -2.93
N THR A 93 -7.32 14.80 -1.66
CA THR A 93 -7.06 13.44 -1.17
C THR A 93 -7.87 13.15 0.09
N GLN A 94 -8.47 11.97 0.16
CA GLN A 94 -9.15 11.43 1.34
C GLN A 94 -8.51 10.10 1.75
N LEU A 95 -8.52 9.79 3.04
CA LEU A 95 -8.11 8.49 3.58
C LEU A 95 -9.32 7.60 3.80
N LEU A 96 -9.23 6.35 3.36
CA LEU A 96 -10.21 5.30 3.63
C LEU A 96 -9.51 4.13 4.32
N VAL A 97 -9.95 3.79 5.51
CA VAL A 97 -9.51 2.61 6.24
C VAL A 97 -10.51 1.49 6.01
N LEU A 98 -10.04 0.39 5.46
CA LEU A 98 -10.83 -0.81 5.24
C LEU A 98 -10.40 -1.87 6.24
N GLU A 99 -11.35 -2.49 6.91
CA GLU A 99 -11.10 -3.61 7.79
C GLU A 99 -11.42 -4.93 7.09
N GLY A 100 -10.55 -5.90 7.23
CA GLY A 100 -10.80 -7.24 6.70
C GLY A 100 -9.55 -8.07 6.49
N THR A 101 -9.77 -9.38 6.36
CA THR A 101 -8.74 -10.37 6.06
C THR A 101 -8.55 -10.60 4.56
N ASP A 102 -9.55 -10.25 3.75
CA ASP A 102 -9.52 -10.36 2.30
C ASP A 102 -9.40 -8.96 1.67
N ALA A 103 -8.17 -8.56 1.40
CA ALA A 103 -7.87 -7.25 0.85
C ALA A 103 -8.46 -7.03 -0.55
N ALA A 104 -8.51 -8.06 -1.39
CA ALA A 104 -9.04 -7.93 -2.74
C ALA A 104 -10.55 -7.67 -2.73
N ALA A 105 -11.29 -8.43 -1.92
CA ALA A 105 -12.72 -8.23 -1.75
C ALA A 105 -13.03 -6.85 -1.15
N ALA A 106 -12.30 -6.43 -0.11
CA ALA A 106 -12.51 -5.13 0.54
C ALA A 106 -12.25 -3.96 -0.42
N ILE A 107 -11.18 -4.02 -1.22
CA ILE A 107 -10.86 -2.99 -2.21
C ILE A 107 -11.91 -2.97 -3.34
N SER A 108 -12.32 -4.12 -3.84
CA SER A 108 -13.31 -4.23 -4.91
C SER A 108 -14.68 -3.69 -4.47
N GLN A 109 -15.10 -3.99 -3.25
CA GLN A 109 -16.31 -3.46 -2.66
C GLN A 109 -16.23 -1.93 -2.50
N ALA A 110 -15.14 -1.42 -1.93
CA ALA A 110 -14.94 0.02 -1.77
C ALA A 110 -14.91 0.76 -3.12
N ALA A 111 -14.33 0.16 -4.16
CA ALA A 111 -14.32 0.72 -5.51
C ALA A 111 -15.74 0.83 -6.10
N SER A 112 -16.61 -0.12 -5.78
CA SER A 112 -18.01 -0.09 -6.17
C SER A 112 -18.82 0.94 -5.36
N ASP A 113 -18.69 0.94 -4.04
CA ASP A 113 -19.45 1.81 -3.14
C ASP A 113 -19.15 3.30 -3.35
N LEU A 114 -17.88 3.62 -3.66
CA LEU A 114 -17.45 4.98 -3.98
C LEU A 114 -17.66 5.36 -5.45
N ASP A 115 -18.13 4.43 -6.27
CA ASP A 115 -18.25 4.57 -7.73
C ASP A 115 -17.01 5.20 -8.37
N VAL A 116 -15.84 4.64 -8.07
CA VAL A 116 -14.58 5.15 -8.61
C VAL A 116 -14.43 4.80 -10.09
N ASP A 117 -13.69 5.62 -10.81
CA ASP A 117 -13.41 5.39 -12.23
C ASP A 117 -12.22 4.44 -12.44
N VAL A 118 -11.23 4.54 -11.56
CA VAL A 118 -9.96 3.78 -11.66
C VAL A 118 -9.49 3.35 -10.28
N VAL A 119 -9.01 2.11 -10.19
CA VAL A 119 -8.29 1.58 -9.02
C VAL A 119 -6.80 1.51 -9.36
N VAL A 120 -5.96 2.08 -8.51
CA VAL A 120 -4.49 2.03 -8.61
C VAL A 120 -3.93 1.15 -7.51
N LEU A 121 -3.11 0.18 -7.90
CA LEU A 121 -2.51 -0.82 -7.00
C LEU A 121 -1.01 -0.95 -7.25
N GLY A 122 -0.27 -1.36 -6.22
CA GLY A 122 1.10 -1.83 -6.39
C GLY A 122 1.16 -3.30 -6.85
N VAL A 123 2.24 -3.67 -7.50
CA VAL A 123 2.56 -5.09 -7.76
C VAL A 123 2.90 -5.74 -6.43
N THR A 124 2.14 -6.73 -6.03
CA THR A 124 2.35 -7.46 -4.77
C THR A 124 3.19 -8.73 -4.93
N LYS A 125 3.30 -9.25 -6.17
CA LYS A 125 4.13 -10.42 -6.51
C LYS A 125 4.73 -10.27 -7.91
N GLN A 126 5.85 -10.92 -8.16
CA GLN A 126 6.46 -10.94 -9.49
C GLN A 126 5.53 -11.65 -10.48
N ILE A 127 5.43 -11.11 -11.70
CA ILE A 127 4.52 -11.57 -12.78
C ILE A 127 4.74 -13.06 -13.13
N PHE A 128 5.91 -13.61 -12.82
CA PHE A 128 6.29 -15.00 -13.11
C PHE A 128 6.11 -15.95 -11.91
N ASP A 129 5.58 -15.47 -10.78
CA ASP A 129 5.25 -16.33 -9.66
C ASP A 129 4.02 -17.18 -10.01
N ARG A 130 4.08 -18.48 -9.76
CA ARG A 130 2.98 -19.42 -10.03
C ARG A 130 1.67 -19.00 -9.35
N ASP A 131 1.80 -18.33 -8.19
CA ASP A 131 0.67 -17.87 -7.38
C ASP A 131 0.30 -16.40 -7.68
N ALA A 132 0.80 -15.83 -8.79
CA ALA A 132 0.49 -14.44 -9.16
C ALA A 132 -1.00 -14.19 -9.38
N TRP A 133 -1.74 -15.20 -9.80
CA TRP A 133 -3.19 -15.13 -10.02
C TRP A 133 -3.99 -14.96 -8.71
N GLU A 134 -3.42 -15.37 -7.58
CA GLU A 134 -4.01 -15.18 -6.26
C GLU A 134 -3.59 -13.85 -5.61
N SER A 135 -2.80 -13.05 -6.32
CA SER A 135 -2.38 -11.75 -5.81
C SER A 135 -3.57 -10.80 -5.68
N VAL A 136 -3.51 -9.89 -4.71
CA VAL A 136 -4.55 -8.87 -4.51
C VAL A 136 -4.81 -8.09 -5.80
N SER A 137 -3.77 -7.70 -6.54
CA SER A 137 -3.93 -6.95 -7.79
C SER A 137 -4.65 -7.75 -8.87
N SER A 138 -4.33 -9.03 -9.04
CA SER A 138 -5.02 -9.91 -10.02
C SER A 138 -6.49 -10.11 -9.67
N ARG A 139 -6.77 -10.33 -8.40
CA ARG A 139 -8.16 -10.49 -7.94
C ARG A 139 -8.96 -9.20 -8.10
N VAL A 140 -8.42 -8.05 -7.74
CA VAL A 140 -9.10 -6.76 -7.96
C VAL A 140 -9.37 -6.49 -9.44
N MET A 141 -8.44 -6.84 -10.35
CA MET A 141 -8.68 -6.74 -11.80
C MET A 141 -9.88 -7.58 -12.26
N LEU A 142 -10.08 -8.74 -11.67
CA LEU A 142 -11.17 -9.65 -12.03
C LEU A 142 -12.50 -9.30 -11.35
N GLU A 143 -12.44 -8.83 -10.11
CA GLU A 143 -13.60 -8.70 -9.22
C GLU A 143 -14.19 -7.28 -9.17
N SER A 144 -13.38 -6.23 -9.36
CA SER A 144 -13.83 -4.85 -9.13
C SER A 144 -14.79 -4.29 -10.20
N GLY A 145 -14.75 -4.83 -11.42
CA GLY A 145 -15.49 -4.28 -12.55
C GLY A 145 -15.07 -2.86 -12.95
N LYS A 146 -13.94 -2.37 -12.45
CA LYS A 146 -13.39 -1.03 -12.68
C LYS A 146 -12.10 -1.12 -13.51
N ALA A 147 -11.68 -0.01 -14.12
CA ALA A 147 -10.34 0.07 -14.69
C ALA A 147 -9.28 -0.08 -13.58
N VAL A 148 -8.27 -0.91 -13.78
CA VAL A 148 -7.23 -1.16 -12.80
C VAL A 148 -5.86 -0.80 -13.39
N LEU A 149 -5.14 0.09 -12.72
CA LEU A 149 -3.77 0.43 -13.01
C LEU A 149 -2.85 -0.22 -11.98
N VAL A 150 -1.96 -1.10 -12.45
CA VAL A 150 -0.97 -1.74 -11.60
C VAL A 150 0.37 -1.03 -11.77
N VAL A 151 0.86 -0.42 -10.69
CA VAL A 151 2.13 0.31 -10.66
C VAL A 151 3.24 -0.64 -10.22
N PRO A 152 4.31 -0.81 -11.02
CA PRO A 152 5.43 -1.65 -10.61
C PRO A 152 6.16 -1.03 -9.41
N GLU A 153 6.73 -1.88 -8.57
CA GLU A 153 7.64 -1.44 -7.52
C GLU A 153 8.89 -0.83 -8.19
N THR A 154 9.16 0.43 -7.88
CA THR A 154 10.39 1.06 -8.39
C THR A 154 11.54 0.39 -7.67
N LYS A 155 12.25 -0.52 -8.31
CA LYS A 155 13.57 -0.96 -7.82
C LYS A 155 14.37 0.33 -7.65
N ARG A 156 14.82 0.65 -6.42
CA ARG A 156 15.90 1.61 -6.24
C ARG A 156 16.95 1.27 -7.30
N ALA A 157 17.31 2.23 -8.13
CA ALA A 157 18.42 2.07 -9.03
C ALA A 157 19.58 1.56 -8.17
N VAL A 158 19.94 0.30 -8.35
CA VAL A 158 21.18 -0.24 -7.79
C VAL A 158 22.23 0.65 -8.42
N ASP A 159 22.93 1.40 -7.59
CA ASP A 159 23.93 2.35 -8.03
C ASP A 159 24.88 1.58 -8.97
N ALA A 160 24.93 1.98 -10.23
CA ALA A 160 25.74 1.31 -11.25
C ALA A 160 27.24 1.28 -10.87
N THR A 161 27.59 2.00 -9.81
CA THR A 161 28.92 2.04 -9.19
C THR A 161 29.26 0.74 -8.42
N GLU A 162 28.27 0.02 -7.87
CA GLU A 162 28.55 -1.25 -7.17
C GLU A 162 28.77 -2.45 -8.11
N LEU A 163 28.40 -2.33 -9.39
CA LEU A 163 28.62 -3.38 -10.38
C LEU A 163 30.01 -3.32 -11.05
N ILE A 164 30.75 -2.24 -10.87
CA ILE A 164 32.05 -2.03 -11.49
C ILE A 164 33.21 -2.49 -10.57
N ASP A 165 33.01 -2.45 -9.25
CA ASP A 165 34.04 -2.86 -8.28
C ASP A 165 34.21 -4.38 -8.13
N GLY A 166 33.39 -5.19 -8.74
CA GLY A 166 33.46 -6.67 -8.70
C GLY A 166 34.28 -7.32 -9.83
N TYR A 167 34.72 -6.57 -10.83
CA TYR A 167 35.39 -7.14 -12.02
C TYR A 167 36.89 -6.87 -12.17
N ASP A 168 37.50 -6.14 -11.25
CA ASP A 168 38.91 -5.77 -11.40
C ASP A 168 39.79 -6.21 -10.21
N GLN A 169 39.85 -7.51 -9.94
CA GLN A 169 40.93 -8.12 -9.17
C GLN A 169 41.05 -9.62 -9.49
N ASN A 170 41.59 -9.96 -10.66
CA ASN A 170 42.60 -11.03 -10.79
C ASN A 170 43.23 -11.13 -12.19
N PRO A 171 44.35 -10.45 -12.47
CA PRO A 171 45.11 -10.67 -13.69
C PRO A 171 46.33 -11.63 -13.51
N GLU A 172 46.32 -12.58 -12.58
CA GLU A 172 47.44 -13.52 -12.44
C GLU A 172 46.97 -14.98 -12.39
N SER A 173 46.61 -15.56 -13.53
CA SER A 173 46.70 -17.01 -13.73
C SER A 173 46.70 -17.45 -15.20
N ILE A 174 47.42 -16.76 -16.10
CA ILE A 174 47.77 -17.35 -17.41
C ILE A 174 49.27 -17.13 -17.66
N ALA A 175 50.09 -17.86 -16.94
CA ALA A 175 51.48 -18.13 -17.35
C ALA A 175 51.99 -19.33 -16.55
N SER A 176 51.82 -20.53 -17.07
CA SER A 176 52.72 -21.68 -16.95
C SER A 176 52.03 -22.94 -17.49
N THR A 177 52.29 -23.34 -18.65
CA THR A 177 52.93 -24.51 -19.22
C THR A 177 52.53 -24.64 -20.69
#